data_8602ad6fb82c7d4edf3c2f55df761a06
#
_entry.id   8602ad6fb82c7d4edf3c2f55df761a06
#
_cell.length_a   1.000
_cell.length_b   1.000
_cell.length_c   1.000
_cell.angle_alpha   90.00
_cell.angle_beta   90.00
_cell.angle_gamma   90.00
#
_symmetry.space_group_name_H-M   'P 1'
#
loop_
_entity.id
_entity.type
_entity.pdbx_description
1 polymer ?
#
loop_
_entity_poly.entity_id
_entity_poly.type
_entity_poly.pdbx_seq_one_letter_code
_entity_poly.pdbx_strand_id
1 'polypeptide(L)'
;ITNYELPESINWIGWIESKKGTVRANHYHPIQEQKCILISGRYISVFKDLKKPNSPMTTQLMEPGDVVVTKPNVAHTMVFLEDSLFLNLVNGEREHDNFGKHTIPYELVDERMRVELLEHYKPECRCCGNSRLECVVSLGNSPLANNLLNDENQEDELYPLQMNYCPECHNCQLSHLVPREKMFNEYLYVSSTTEVFRKHFSDAADSLTEQFGLKEGSLVVDIGSNDGVFLKPLQEK
;
A
#
# COMPACT_ATOMS: atom_id res chain seq x y z
N ILE A 1 23.96 -5.34 18.77
CA ILE A 1 23.04 -5.43 19.93
C ILE A 1 22.02 -4.32 19.76
N THR A 2 20.74 -4.67 19.68
CA THR A 2 19.64 -3.70 19.63
C THR A 2 18.98 -3.65 21.01
N ASN A 3 18.93 -2.48 21.62
CA ASN A 3 18.25 -2.27 22.89
C ASN A 3 16.93 -1.56 22.63
N TYR A 4 15.86 -2.05 23.27
CA TYR A 4 14.55 -1.43 23.25
C TYR A 4 14.28 -0.82 24.62
N GLU A 5 14.00 0.50 24.66
CA GLU A 5 13.45 1.13 25.86
C GLU A 5 11.94 0.84 25.93
N LEU A 6 11.54 0.23 27.03
CA LEU A 6 10.13 0.01 27.33
C LEU A 6 9.77 0.89 28.54
N PRO A 7 9.04 2.00 28.32
CA PRO A 7 8.75 2.96 29.39
C PRO A 7 7.80 2.40 30.46
N GLU A 8 7.17 1.25 30.20
CA GLU A 8 6.22 0.62 31.08
C GLU A 8 6.65 -0.78 31.46
N SER A 9 6.28 -1.24 32.68
CA SER A 9 6.50 -2.60 33.11
C SER A 9 5.70 -3.58 32.23
N ILE A 10 6.35 -4.67 31.82
CA ILE A 10 5.70 -5.78 31.11
C ILE A 10 5.32 -6.83 32.13
N ASN A 11 4.03 -7.18 32.14
CA ASN A 11 3.50 -8.21 33.04
C ASN A 11 3.39 -9.58 32.35
N TRP A 12 3.20 -9.57 31.01
CA TRP A 12 3.00 -10.78 30.21
C TRP A 12 3.78 -10.73 28.91
N ILE A 13 4.36 -11.87 28.55
CA ILE A 13 5.01 -12.08 27.26
C ILE A 13 4.29 -13.23 26.57
N GLY A 14 3.68 -12.97 25.43
CA GLY A 14 3.13 -13.99 24.56
C GLY A 14 4.15 -14.39 23.50
N TRP A 15 4.49 -15.68 23.42
CA TRP A 15 5.26 -16.26 22.33
C TRP A 15 4.28 -16.79 21.28
N ILE A 16 4.32 -16.24 20.08
CA ILE A 16 3.29 -16.52 19.09
C ILE A 16 3.93 -16.91 17.76
N GLU A 17 3.62 -18.10 17.29
CA GLU A 17 3.96 -18.59 15.96
C GLU A 17 2.79 -18.40 15.01
N SER A 18 3.09 -18.04 13.77
CA SER A 18 2.08 -17.85 12.72
C SER A 18 2.60 -18.39 11.40
N LYS A 19 1.75 -19.10 10.68
CA LYS A 19 2.06 -19.64 9.37
C LYS A 19 1.88 -18.61 8.27
N LYS A 20 2.67 -18.73 7.21
CA LYS A 20 2.49 -17.97 5.97
C LYS A 20 1.03 -17.97 5.53
N GLY A 21 0.53 -16.81 5.11
CA GLY A 21 -0.83 -16.62 4.64
C GLY A 21 -1.88 -16.48 5.75
N THR A 22 -1.51 -16.66 7.03
CA THR A 22 -2.44 -16.46 8.16
C THR A 22 -2.75 -14.98 8.35
N VAL A 23 -3.99 -14.67 8.73
CA VAL A 23 -4.41 -13.36 9.22
C VAL A 23 -4.62 -13.46 10.72
N ARG A 24 -4.05 -12.52 11.47
CA ARG A 24 -4.26 -12.40 12.92
C ARG A 24 -4.69 -10.99 13.29
N ALA A 25 -5.21 -10.86 14.46
CA ALA A 25 -5.81 -9.67 15.05
C ALA A 25 -7.19 -9.39 14.47
N ASN A 26 -7.37 -8.52 13.47
CA ASN A 26 -8.69 -8.05 13.02
C ASN A 26 -9.54 -7.54 14.20
N HIS A 27 -8.92 -6.70 15.04
CA HIS A 27 -9.54 -6.15 16.24
C HIS A 27 -8.89 -4.81 16.66
N TYR A 28 -9.45 -4.20 17.68
CA TYR A 28 -8.82 -3.09 18.39
C TYR A 28 -8.95 -3.25 19.91
N HIS A 29 -8.13 -2.52 20.64
CA HIS A 29 -8.18 -2.44 22.10
C HIS A 29 -8.65 -1.05 22.52
N PRO A 30 -9.76 -0.92 23.29
CA PRO A 30 -10.26 0.38 23.71
C PRO A 30 -9.34 1.16 24.65
N ILE A 31 -8.64 0.42 25.53
CA ILE A 31 -7.83 1.02 26.60
C ILE A 31 -6.39 0.49 26.65
N GLN A 32 -6.12 -0.67 26.07
CA GLN A 32 -4.81 -1.32 26.18
C GLN A 32 -3.90 -0.92 25.01
N GLU A 33 -2.64 -0.61 25.31
CA GLU A 33 -1.57 -0.52 24.32
C GLU A 33 -0.93 -1.90 24.15
N GLN A 34 -0.74 -2.33 22.91
CA GLN A 34 -0.10 -3.59 22.59
C GLN A 34 1.24 -3.35 21.91
N LYS A 35 2.27 -4.07 22.34
CA LYS A 35 3.61 -4.03 21.74
C LYS A 35 3.94 -5.42 21.21
N CYS A 36 4.38 -5.48 19.95
CA CYS A 36 4.83 -6.71 19.32
C CYS A 36 6.25 -6.53 18.80
N ILE A 37 7.12 -7.52 19.06
CA ILE A 37 8.48 -7.58 18.50
C ILE A 37 8.53 -8.78 17.56
N LEU A 38 8.84 -8.55 16.27
CA LEU A 38 9.05 -9.62 15.32
C LEU A 38 10.44 -10.22 15.51
N ILE A 39 10.51 -11.53 15.77
CA ILE A 39 11.76 -12.29 15.97
C ILE A 39 12.23 -12.90 14.66
N SER A 40 11.33 -13.49 13.88
CA SER A 40 11.65 -14.09 12.59
C SER A 40 10.45 -14.07 11.65
N GLY A 41 10.70 -14.21 10.35
CA GLY A 41 9.71 -14.11 9.29
C GLY A 41 9.39 -12.66 8.91
N ARG A 42 8.31 -12.44 8.12
CA ARG A 42 7.83 -11.13 7.69
C ARG A 42 6.31 -11.11 7.65
N TYR A 43 5.72 -9.98 7.99
CA TYR A 43 4.28 -9.78 7.85
C TYR A 43 3.94 -8.33 7.47
N ILE A 44 2.78 -8.16 6.84
CA ILE A 44 2.19 -6.84 6.60
C ILE A 44 1.34 -6.49 7.79
N SER A 45 1.64 -5.36 8.44
CA SER A 45 0.79 -4.76 9.46
C SER A 45 -0.17 -3.77 8.82
N VAL A 46 -1.46 -3.91 9.11
CA VAL A 46 -2.53 -3.05 8.61
C VAL A 46 -3.15 -2.32 9.78
N PHE A 47 -3.30 -0.99 9.68
CA PHE A 47 -3.78 -0.13 10.75
C PHE A 47 -4.87 0.82 10.31
N LYS A 48 -5.76 1.17 11.25
CA LYS A 48 -6.73 2.26 11.10
C LYS A 48 -6.99 2.93 12.45
N ASP A 49 -6.79 4.24 12.53
CA ASP A 49 -7.09 5.04 13.74
C ASP A 49 -8.59 5.29 13.84
N LEU A 50 -9.27 4.62 14.77
CA LEU A 50 -10.72 4.75 14.96
C LEU A 50 -11.13 6.03 15.70
N LYS A 51 -10.18 6.79 16.26
CA LYS A 51 -10.44 8.09 16.90
C LYS A 51 -10.63 9.21 15.89
N LYS A 52 -10.12 9.03 14.66
CA LYS A 52 -10.20 10.03 13.60
C LYS A 52 -11.27 9.64 12.60
N PRO A 53 -12.31 10.45 12.43
CA PRO A 53 -13.28 10.26 11.35
C PRO A 53 -12.54 10.16 10.00
N ASN A 54 -12.91 9.19 9.18
CA ASN A 54 -12.32 8.97 7.86
C ASN A 54 -10.79 8.71 7.85
N SER A 55 -10.23 8.20 8.97
CA SER A 55 -8.83 7.76 8.98
C SER A 55 -8.61 6.71 7.89
N PRO A 56 -7.64 6.90 7.01
CA PRO A 56 -7.32 5.90 6.00
C PRO A 56 -6.74 4.65 6.66
N MET A 57 -6.86 3.54 5.98
CA MET A 57 -6.14 2.33 6.29
C MET A 57 -4.70 2.47 5.77
N THR A 58 -3.72 2.08 6.57
CA THR A 58 -2.29 2.12 6.22
C THR A 58 -1.68 0.74 6.34
N THR A 59 -0.70 0.44 5.49
CA THR A 59 0.06 -0.81 5.51
C THR A 59 1.54 -0.55 5.76
N GLN A 60 2.18 -1.45 6.49
CA GLN A 60 3.62 -1.41 6.74
C GLN A 60 4.18 -2.84 6.75
N LEU A 61 5.31 -3.04 6.05
CA LEU A 61 6.07 -4.29 6.17
C LEU A 61 6.80 -4.32 7.51
N MET A 62 6.72 -5.46 8.18
CA MET A 62 7.43 -5.75 9.41
C MET A 62 8.51 -6.81 9.17
N GLU A 63 9.72 -6.54 9.65
CA GLU A 63 10.90 -7.39 9.53
C GLU A 63 11.47 -7.77 10.91
N PRO A 64 12.29 -8.82 11.00
CA PRO A 64 12.90 -9.21 12.27
C PRO A 64 13.64 -8.07 12.97
N GLY A 65 13.30 -7.85 14.24
CA GLY A 65 13.79 -6.73 15.04
C GLY A 65 12.87 -5.51 15.06
N ASP A 66 11.84 -5.44 14.22
CA ASP A 66 10.89 -4.35 14.27
C ASP A 66 9.95 -4.48 15.48
N VAL A 67 9.62 -3.33 16.06
CA VAL A 67 8.66 -3.20 17.16
C VAL A 67 7.45 -2.42 16.68
N VAL A 68 6.29 -3.04 16.79
CA VAL A 68 5.00 -2.39 16.57
C VAL A 68 4.38 -2.01 17.90
N VAL A 69 3.98 -0.75 18.02
CA VAL A 69 3.19 -0.24 19.15
C VAL A 69 1.81 0.12 18.67
N THR A 70 0.81 -0.65 19.06
CA THR A 70 -0.59 -0.40 18.74
C THR A 70 -1.26 0.33 19.89
N LYS A 71 -1.62 1.58 19.66
CA LYS A 71 -2.27 2.45 20.65
C LYS A 71 -3.74 2.08 20.84
N PRO A 72 -4.35 2.46 21.99
CA PRO A 72 -5.79 2.29 22.19
C PRO A 72 -6.62 2.91 21.07
N ASN A 73 -7.66 2.19 20.64
CA ASN A 73 -8.57 2.54 19.54
C ASN A 73 -7.88 2.61 18.14
N VAL A 74 -6.77 1.94 17.97
CA VAL A 74 -6.22 1.66 16.64
C VAL A 74 -6.57 0.22 16.28
N ALA A 75 -7.43 0.06 15.26
CA ALA A 75 -7.70 -1.26 14.69
C ALA A 75 -6.45 -1.74 13.93
N HIS A 76 -6.12 -3.01 14.11
CA HIS A 76 -4.91 -3.58 13.53
C HIS A 76 -5.10 -5.03 13.09
N THR A 77 -4.32 -5.39 12.09
CA THR A 77 -4.31 -6.74 11.50
C THR A 77 -2.90 -7.08 11.05
N MET A 78 -2.54 -8.36 11.12
CA MET A 78 -1.26 -8.90 10.68
C MET A 78 -1.52 -9.95 9.60
N VAL A 79 -0.93 -9.75 8.39
CA VAL A 79 -1.00 -10.71 7.27
C VAL A 79 0.41 -11.27 7.05
N PHE A 80 0.60 -12.56 7.33
CA PHE A 80 1.93 -13.16 7.36
C PHE A 80 2.41 -13.58 5.96
N LEU A 81 3.54 -13.00 5.55
CA LEU A 81 4.20 -13.31 4.27
C LEU A 81 5.07 -14.57 4.36
N GLU A 82 5.51 -14.90 5.56
CA GLU A 82 6.37 -16.04 5.87
C GLU A 82 5.95 -16.67 7.20
N ASP A 83 6.40 -17.90 7.45
CA ASP A 83 6.30 -18.50 8.79
C ASP A 83 7.04 -17.60 9.76
N SER A 84 6.36 -17.10 10.75
CA SER A 84 6.83 -16.00 11.60
C SER A 84 6.70 -16.33 13.08
N LEU A 85 7.64 -15.78 13.85
CA LEU A 85 7.64 -15.79 15.31
C LEU A 85 7.67 -14.36 15.81
N PHE A 86 6.76 -14.01 16.72
CA PHE A 86 6.79 -12.71 17.37
C PHE A 86 6.45 -12.80 18.87
N LEU A 87 6.94 -11.84 19.62
CA LEU A 87 6.61 -11.63 21.01
C LEU A 87 5.54 -10.56 21.13
N ASN A 88 4.49 -10.87 21.87
CA ASN A 88 3.50 -9.89 22.29
C ASN A 88 3.79 -9.48 23.73
N LEU A 89 4.08 -8.20 23.93
CA LEU A 89 4.41 -7.61 25.22
C LEU A 89 3.19 -6.85 25.74
N VAL A 90 2.69 -7.24 26.87
CA VAL A 90 1.46 -6.67 27.43
C VAL A 90 1.73 -6.09 28.81
N ASN A 91 1.26 -4.86 29.00
CA ASN A 91 1.13 -4.23 30.31
C ASN A 91 -0.34 -4.32 30.75
N GLY A 92 -0.59 -4.81 31.96
CA GLY A 92 -1.93 -4.95 32.53
C GLY A 92 -2.40 -6.39 32.69
N GLU A 93 -3.64 -6.55 33.11
CA GLU A 93 -4.25 -7.86 33.31
C GLU A 93 -4.65 -8.48 31.97
N ARG A 94 -4.20 -9.71 31.73
CA ARG A 94 -4.60 -10.53 30.60
C ARG A 94 -5.19 -11.83 31.11
N GLU A 95 -6.42 -11.75 31.56
CA GLU A 95 -7.16 -12.96 31.95
C GLU A 95 -7.71 -13.64 30.68
N HIS A 96 -7.37 -14.92 30.50
CA HIS A 96 -7.89 -15.71 29.38
C HIS A 96 -9.43 -15.75 29.35
N ASP A 97 -10.05 -15.74 30.51
CA ASP A 97 -11.52 -15.82 30.68
C ASP A 97 -12.22 -14.46 30.37
N ASN A 98 -11.46 -13.36 30.29
CA ASN A 98 -11.96 -12.01 30.04
C ASN A 98 -11.47 -11.39 28.71
N PHE A 99 -10.99 -12.20 27.79
CA PHE A 99 -10.41 -11.74 26.53
C PHE A 99 -11.31 -10.77 25.75
N GLY A 100 -12.64 -10.97 25.78
CA GLY A 100 -13.62 -10.12 25.11
C GLY A 100 -13.80 -8.72 25.70
N LYS A 101 -13.35 -8.45 26.94
CA LYS A 101 -13.49 -7.10 27.53
C LYS A 101 -12.46 -6.10 27.01
N HIS A 102 -11.31 -6.58 26.57
CA HIS A 102 -10.17 -5.75 26.16
C HIS A 102 -9.88 -5.82 24.67
N THR A 103 -10.62 -6.67 23.95
CA THR A 103 -10.41 -6.91 22.51
C THR A 103 -11.76 -6.88 21.80
N ILE A 104 -11.97 -5.88 20.98
CA ILE A 104 -13.22 -5.72 20.19
C ILE A 104 -12.93 -6.09 18.74
N PRO A 105 -13.65 -7.07 18.17
CA PRO A 105 -13.50 -7.45 16.76
C PRO A 105 -13.71 -6.24 15.84
N TYR A 106 -12.84 -6.09 14.86
CA TYR A 106 -12.94 -5.09 13.82
C TYR A 106 -12.22 -5.62 12.58
N GLU A 107 -12.97 -6.09 11.61
CA GLU A 107 -12.41 -6.68 10.41
C GLU A 107 -11.83 -5.59 9.50
N LEU A 108 -10.49 -5.48 9.49
CA LEU A 108 -9.75 -4.62 8.55
C LEU A 108 -9.39 -5.37 7.27
N VAL A 109 -9.14 -6.68 7.39
CA VAL A 109 -8.69 -7.54 6.31
C VAL A 109 -9.61 -8.73 6.23
N ASP A 110 -10.47 -8.74 5.24
CA ASP A 110 -11.28 -9.89 4.83
C ASP A 110 -10.46 -10.85 3.93
N GLU A 111 -11.06 -11.92 3.47
CA GLU A 111 -10.37 -12.91 2.62
C GLU A 111 -9.94 -12.32 1.27
N ARG A 112 -10.72 -11.42 0.69
CA ARG A 112 -10.37 -10.74 -0.56
C ARG A 112 -9.14 -9.85 -0.38
N MET A 113 -9.16 -9.00 0.65
CA MET A 113 -8.04 -8.12 1.00
C MET A 113 -6.78 -8.92 1.35
N ARG A 114 -6.95 -10.08 2.01
CA ARG A 114 -5.84 -10.99 2.31
C ARG A 114 -5.14 -11.44 1.04
N VAL A 115 -5.90 -11.90 0.04
CA VAL A 115 -5.36 -12.34 -1.26
C VAL A 115 -4.65 -11.17 -1.95
N GLU A 116 -5.28 -9.99 -1.99
CA GLU A 116 -4.69 -8.77 -2.56
C GLU A 116 -3.34 -8.42 -1.91
N LEU A 117 -3.27 -8.46 -0.57
CA LEU A 117 -2.04 -8.17 0.16
C LEU A 117 -0.94 -9.20 -0.12
N LEU A 118 -1.28 -10.48 -0.24
CA LEU A 118 -0.31 -11.53 -0.51
C LEU A 118 0.23 -11.51 -1.94
N GLU A 119 -0.58 -11.15 -2.91
CA GLU A 119 -0.25 -11.21 -4.33
C GLU A 119 0.26 -9.88 -4.90
N HIS A 120 -0.36 -8.77 -4.51
CA HIS A 120 -0.16 -7.48 -5.16
C HIS A 120 0.55 -6.44 -4.30
N TYR A 121 0.63 -6.62 -2.99
CA TYR A 121 1.41 -5.72 -2.14
C TYR A 121 2.91 -5.85 -2.44
N LYS A 122 3.57 -4.71 -2.67
CA LYS A 122 5.00 -4.64 -2.96
C LYS A 122 5.73 -4.00 -1.78
N PRO A 123 6.18 -4.84 -0.82
CA PRO A 123 6.82 -4.35 0.40
C PRO A 123 8.20 -3.74 0.16
N GLU A 124 8.86 -4.14 -0.93
CA GLU A 124 10.23 -3.74 -1.24
C GLU A 124 10.27 -2.63 -2.29
N CYS A 125 11.30 -1.82 -2.24
CA CYS A 125 11.56 -0.81 -3.26
C CYS A 125 11.87 -1.47 -4.61
N ARG A 126 11.10 -1.12 -5.62
CA ARG A 126 11.26 -1.69 -6.97
C ARG A 126 12.54 -1.23 -7.67
N CYS A 127 13.19 -0.16 -7.16
CA CYS A 127 14.45 0.34 -7.74
C CYS A 127 15.68 -0.27 -7.09
N CYS A 128 15.75 -0.36 -5.76
CA CYS A 128 16.97 -0.79 -5.05
C CYS A 128 16.77 -2.01 -4.15
N GLY A 129 15.56 -2.55 -4.01
CA GLY A 129 15.28 -3.71 -3.16
C GLY A 129 15.18 -3.41 -1.67
N ASN A 130 15.33 -2.15 -1.24
CA ASN A 130 15.20 -1.80 0.18
C ASN A 130 13.80 -2.15 0.69
N SER A 131 13.73 -2.91 1.77
CA SER A 131 12.48 -3.34 2.42
C SER A 131 11.90 -2.31 3.40
N ARG A 132 12.68 -1.32 3.81
CA ARG A 132 12.27 -0.26 4.73
C ARG A 132 11.72 0.93 3.96
N LEU A 133 10.45 0.85 3.60
CA LEU A 133 9.73 1.93 2.94
C LEU A 133 8.89 2.70 3.95
N GLU A 134 8.85 4.01 3.79
CA GLU A 134 8.05 4.91 4.62
C GLU A 134 6.75 5.28 3.91
N CYS A 135 5.61 5.09 4.58
CA CYS A 135 4.33 5.55 4.05
C CYS A 135 4.27 7.08 4.08
N VAL A 136 4.21 7.71 2.91
CA VAL A 136 4.10 9.17 2.77
C VAL A 136 2.66 9.62 2.83
N VAL A 137 1.78 8.92 2.11
CA VAL A 137 0.36 9.21 2.08
C VAL A 137 -0.44 7.92 1.86
N SER A 138 -1.55 7.81 2.55
CA SER A 138 -2.54 6.77 2.31
C SER A 138 -3.93 7.40 2.20
N LEU A 139 -4.61 7.12 1.10
CA LEU A 139 -5.99 7.56 0.85
C LEU A 139 -7.00 6.44 1.15
N GLY A 140 -6.54 5.34 1.74
CA GLY A 140 -7.37 4.16 2.01
C GLY A 140 -7.60 3.33 0.75
N ASN A 141 -8.75 2.67 0.67
CA ASN A 141 -9.14 1.90 -0.49
C ASN A 141 -9.89 2.79 -1.47
N SER A 142 -9.54 2.71 -2.74
CA SER A 142 -10.10 3.51 -3.83
C SER A 142 -10.43 2.63 -5.03
N PRO A 143 -11.50 2.92 -5.77
CA PRO A 143 -11.75 2.28 -7.06
C PRO A 143 -10.67 2.71 -8.07
N LEU A 144 -10.56 1.95 -9.15
CA LEU A 144 -9.68 2.32 -10.26
C LEU A 144 -10.24 3.54 -11.00
N ALA A 145 -9.35 4.47 -11.33
CA ALA A 145 -9.73 5.64 -12.14
C ALA A 145 -10.24 5.20 -13.52
N ASN A 146 -11.29 5.85 -13.99
CA ASN A 146 -11.96 5.57 -15.27
C ASN A 146 -12.61 4.17 -15.38
N ASN A 147 -12.74 3.43 -14.30
CA ASN A 147 -13.50 2.19 -14.24
C ASN A 147 -14.96 2.53 -13.92
N LEU A 148 -15.70 2.99 -14.94
CA LEU A 148 -17.09 3.42 -14.77
C LEU A 148 -18.00 2.21 -14.60
N LEU A 149 -18.90 2.27 -13.62
CA LEU A 149 -19.89 1.23 -13.39
C LEU A 149 -20.96 1.27 -14.48
N ASN A 150 -21.40 0.10 -14.93
CA ASN A 150 -22.48 -0.04 -15.92
C ASN A 150 -23.86 -0.10 -15.30
N ASP A 151 -23.95 -0.37 -14.00
CA ASP A 151 -25.19 -0.53 -13.24
C ASP A 151 -25.04 0.09 -11.85
N GLU A 152 -26.08 0.76 -11.35
CA GLU A 152 -26.08 1.42 -10.04
C GLU A 152 -25.99 0.45 -8.85
N ASN A 153 -26.29 -0.83 -9.07
CA ASN A 153 -26.17 -1.88 -8.05
C ASN A 153 -24.84 -2.64 -8.15
N GLN A 154 -23.97 -2.32 -9.11
CA GLN A 154 -22.65 -2.91 -9.24
C GLN A 154 -21.73 -2.35 -8.16
N GLU A 155 -21.07 -3.23 -7.41
CA GLU A 155 -20.06 -2.83 -6.43
C GLU A 155 -18.73 -2.58 -7.11
N ASP A 156 -18.06 -1.47 -6.72
CA ASP A 156 -16.71 -1.17 -7.16
C ASP A 156 -15.69 -2.12 -6.54
N GLU A 157 -14.74 -2.53 -7.34
CA GLU A 157 -13.54 -3.20 -6.86
C GLU A 157 -12.57 -2.16 -6.31
N LEU A 158 -12.27 -2.25 -5.01
CA LEU A 158 -11.45 -1.28 -4.30
C LEU A 158 -10.03 -1.81 -4.09
N TYR A 159 -9.04 -0.94 -4.29
CA TYR A 159 -7.62 -1.23 -4.07
C TYR A 159 -6.99 -0.22 -3.11
N PRO A 160 -6.00 -0.63 -2.29
CA PRO A 160 -5.26 0.29 -1.45
C PRO A 160 -4.53 1.34 -2.29
N LEU A 161 -4.79 2.62 -2.00
CA LEU A 161 -4.11 3.75 -2.64
C LEU A 161 -3.16 4.39 -1.62
N GLN A 162 -1.96 3.83 -1.53
CA GLN A 162 -0.91 4.26 -0.62
C GLN A 162 0.39 4.47 -1.40
N MET A 163 1.06 5.59 -1.16
CA MET A 163 2.39 5.89 -1.68
C MET A 163 3.45 5.70 -0.60
N ASN A 164 4.47 4.95 -0.92
CA ASN A 164 5.64 4.71 -0.09
C ASN A 164 6.88 5.38 -0.68
N TYR A 165 7.70 5.94 0.20
CA TYR A 165 9.00 6.52 -0.11
C TYR A 165 10.13 5.59 0.33
N CYS A 166 11.16 5.46 -0.48
CA CYS A 166 12.37 4.74 -0.15
C CYS A 166 13.46 5.72 0.33
N PRO A 167 13.88 5.66 1.61
CA PRO A 167 14.92 6.56 2.10
C PRO A 167 16.30 6.27 1.52
N GLU A 168 16.52 5.08 0.96
CA GLU A 168 17.81 4.68 0.40
C GLU A 168 18.07 5.27 -1.01
N CYS A 169 17.09 5.16 -1.91
CA CYS A 169 17.26 5.62 -3.30
C CYS A 169 16.30 6.75 -3.70
N HIS A 170 15.52 7.27 -2.76
CA HIS A 170 14.57 8.37 -2.95
C HIS A 170 13.43 8.08 -3.94
N ASN A 171 13.20 6.80 -4.27
CA ASN A 171 12.08 6.41 -5.11
C ASN A 171 10.76 6.51 -4.35
N CYS A 172 9.73 7.07 -4.99
CA CYS A 172 8.34 7.01 -4.54
C CYS A 172 7.58 5.97 -5.35
N GLN A 173 6.82 5.11 -4.69
CA GLN A 173 6.08 4.03 -5.35
C GLN A 173 4.74 3.74 -4.66
N LEU A 174 3.77 3.27 -5.43
CA LEU A 174 2.55 2.70 -4.85
C LEU A 174 2.86 1.40 -4.12
N SER A 175 2.21 1.19 -2.98
CA SER A 175 2.34 -0.03 -2.16
C SER A 175 1.76 -1.27 -2.85
N HIS A 176 0.75 -1.08 -3.71
CA HIS A 176 0.07 -2.13 -4.46
C HIS A 176 0.26 -1.95 -5.95
N LEU A 177 0.36 -3.08 -6.66
CA LEU A 177 0.34 -3.13 -8.12
C LEU A 177 -0.94 -3.84 -8.56
N VAL A 178 -1.87 -3.07 -9.04
CA VAL A 178 -3.06 -3.64 -9.70
C VAL A 178 -2.64 -4.30 -11.01
N PRO A 179 -3.14 -5.51 -11.33
CA PRO A 179 -2.86 -6.17 -12.60
C PRO A 179 -3.19 -5.24 -13.78
N ARG A 180 -2.26 -5.12 -14.72
CA ARG A 180 -2.40 -4.23 -15.89
C ARG A 180 -3.64 -4.55 -16.73
N GLU A 181 -4.03 -5.82 -16.76
CA GLU A 181 -5.21 -6.30 -17.48
C GLU A 181 -6.50 -5.68 -16.90
N LYS A 182 -6.56 -5.46 -15.59
CA LYS A 182 -7.69 -4.77 -14.94
C LYS A 182 -7.68 -3.26 -15.18
N MET A 183 -6.50 -2.67 -15.37
CA MET A 183 -6.37 -1.23 -15.55
C MET A 183 -6.51 -0.78 -16.99
N PHE A 184 -6.08 -1.58 -17.97
CA PHE A 184 -5.82 -1.10 -19.31
C PHE A 184 -6.54 -1.85 -20.44
N ASN A 185 -7.17 -3.01 -20.17
CA ASN A 185 -7.89 -3.75 -21.22
C ASN A 185 -9.10 -2.97 -21.78
N GLU A 186 -9.77 -2.19 -20.91
CA GLU A 186 -10.92 -1.35 -21.28
C GLU A 186 -10.71 0.09 -20.79
N TYR A 187 -9.56 0.68 -21.12
CA TYR A 187 -9.21 2.01 -20.65
C TYR A 187 -9.88 3.09 -21.46
N LEU A 188 -10.88 3.75 -20.90
CA LEU A 188 -11.74 4.72 -21.57
C LEU A 188 -11.10 6.12 -21.74
N TYR A 189 -9.97 6.39 -21.09
CA TYR A 189 -9.33 7.71 -21.17
C TYR A 189 -8.58 7.88 -22.48
N VAL A 190 -8.89 8.98 -23.20
CA VAL A 190 -8.25 9.38 -24.46
C VAL A 190 -7.60 10.75 -24.26
N SER A 191 -6.28 10.83 -24.45
CA SER A 191 -5.50 12.03 -24.14
C SER A 191 -5.82 13.20 -25.09
N SER A 192 -6.23 12.92 -26.32
CA SER A 192 -6.55 13.96 -27.33
C SER A 192 -7.90 14.63 -27.14
N THR A 193 -8.68 14.32 -26.10
CA THR A 193 -10.05 14.84 -25.92
C THR A 193 -10.12 16.35 -25.73
N THR A 194 -9.11 16.97 -25.11
CA THR A 194 -9.09 18.39 -24.80
C THR A 194 -8.14 19.18 -25.74
N GLU A 195 -8.52 20.40 -26.11
CA GLU A 195 -7.66 21.28 -26.90
C GLU A 195 -6.36 21.62 -26.16
N VAL A 196 -6.43 21.83 -24.85
CA VAL A 196 -5.28 22.13 -24.00
C VAL A 196 -4.23 21.05 -24.10
N PHE A 197 -4.63 19.76 -23.99
CA PHE A 197 -3.70 18.64 -24.14
C PHE A 197 -3.14 18.52 -25.55
N ARG A 198 -3.96 18.67 -26.58
CA ARG A 198 -3.48 18.64 -27.97
C ARG A 198 -2.41 19.70 -28.18
N LYS A 199 -2.67 20.95 -27.73
CA LYS A 199 -1.69 22.03 -27.80
C LYS A 199 -0.41 21.70 -27.00
N HIS A 200 -0.53 21.22 -25.77
CA HIS A 200 0.61 20.86 -24.94
C HIS A 200 1.50 19.82 -25.63
N PHE A 201 0.94 18.77 -26.19
CA PHE A 201 1.71 17.72 -26.87
C PHE A 201 2.31 18.20 -28.18
N SER A 202 1.65 19.12 -28.90
CA SER A 202 2.25 19.78 -30.08
C SER A 202 3.45 20.64 -29.68
N ASP A 203 3.32 21.47 -28.65
CA ASP A 203 4.41 22.33 -28.16
C ASP A 203 5.58 21.48 -27.65
N ALA A 204 5.29 20.34 -26.98
CA ALA A 204 6.30 19.39 -26.53
C ALA A 204 7.03 18.71 -27.68
N ALA A 205 6.31 18.33 -28.75
CA ALA A 205 6.90 17.76 -29.96
C ALA A 205 7.84 18.75 -30.67
N ASP A 206 7.49 20.04 -30.73
CA ASP A 206 8.33 21.10 -31.26
C ASP A 206 9.62 21.24 -30.43
N SER A 207 9.47 21.36 -29.12
CA SER A 207 10.58 21.51 -28.19
C SER A 207 11.57 20.34 -28.26
N LEU A 208 11.07 19.11 -28.29
CA LEU A 208 11.91 17.91 -28.39
C LEU A 208 12.56 17.75 -29.74
N THR A 209 11.87 18.14 -30.84
CA THR A 209 12.45 18.16 -32.17
C THR A 209 13.66 19.09 -32.24
N GLU A 210 13.55 20.28 -31.65
CA GLU A 210 14.65 21.25 -31.58
C GLU A 210 15.77 20.73 -30.64
N GLN A 211 15.42 20.32 -29.46
CA GLN A 211 16.37 19.88 -28.41
C GLN A 211 17.25 18.70 -28.89
N PHE A 212 16.67 17.73 -29.58
CA PHE A 212 17.35 16.51 -30.02
C PHE A 212 17.74 16.54 -31.49
N GLY A 213 17.45 17.60 -32.22
CA GLY A 213 17.77 17.75 -33.63
C GLY A 213 17.10 16.65 -34.48
N LEU A 214 15.85 16.33 -34.20
CA LEU A 214 15.10 15.31 -34.95
C LEU A 214 14.93 15.77 -36.42
N LYS A 215 15.00 14.84 -37.35
CA LYS A 215 14.91 15.04 -38.77
C LYS A 215 13.99 14.02 -39.40
N GLU A 216 13.59 14.24 -40.63
CA GLU A 216 12.90 13.25 -41.45
C GLU A 216 13.65 11.90 -41.41
N GLY A 217 12.93 10.83 -41.09
CA GLY A 217 13.50 9.47 -40.90
C GLY A 217 14.03 9.18 -39.50
N SER A 218 14.00 10.15 -38.58
CA SER A 218 14.30 9.86 -37.16
C SER A 218 13.29 8.90 -36.54
N LEU A 219 13.75 7.89 -35.79
CA LEU A 219 12.88 6.96 -35.04
C LEU A 219 12.54 7.55 -33.68
N VAL A 220 11.25 7.76 -33.40
CA VAL A 220 10.72 8.16 -32.11
C VAL A 220 9.80 7.05 -31.58
N VAL A 221 9.99 6.65 -30.34
CA VAL A 221 9.15 5.65 -29.67
C VAL A 221 8.55 6.27 -28.40
N ASP A 222 7.23 6.28 -28.35
CA ASP A 222 6.48 6.71 -27.16
C ASP A 222 5.93 5.48 -26.42
N ILE A 223 6.44 5.24 -25.20
CA ILE A 223 6.04 4.09 -24.39
C ILE A 223 4.78 4.46 -23.60
N GLY A 224 3.64 3.85 -23.94
CA GLY A 224 2.33 4.15 -23.36
C GLY A 224 1.64 5.31 -24.10
N SER A 225 1.79 5.36 -25.40
CA SER A 225 1.37 6.44 -26.29
C SER A 225 -0.14 6.80 -26.27
N ASN A 226 -0.97 6.04 -25.56
CA ASN A 226 -2.43 6.17 -25.54
C ASN A 226 -2.99 6.21 -26.97
N ASP A 227 -3.58 7.33 -27.40
CA ASP A 227 -4.15 7.55 -28.73
C ASP A 227 -3.18 8.21 -29.74
N GLY A 228 -1.90 8.29 -29.39
CA GLY A 228 -0.86 8.85 -30.25
C GLY A 228 -0.84 10.36 -30.35
N VAL A 229 -1.50 11.07 -29.43
CA VAL A 229 -1.61 12.54 -29.43
C VAL A 229 -0.26 13.26 -29.52
N PHE A 230 0.81 12.67 -28.93
CA PHE A 230 2.17 13.19 -28.99
C PHE A 230 2.91 12.80 -30.29
N LEU A 231 2.69 11.59 -30.80
CA LEU A 231 3.37 11.09 -32.00
C LEU A 231 2.88 11.75 -33.27
N LYS A 232 1.60 12.13 -33.32
CA LYS A 232 1.00 12.75 -34.50
C LYS A 232 1.73 14.06 -34.96
N PRO A 233 1.96 15.05 -34.08
CA PRO A 233 2.70 16.26 -34.49
C PRO A 233 4.17 15.98 -34.88
N LEU A 234 4.79 14.92 -34.36
CA LEU A 234 6.14 14.50 -34.80
C LEU A 234 6.15 13.86 -36.18
N GLN A 235 5.09 13.13 -36.54
CA GLN A 235 4.96 12.51 -37.86
C GLN A 235 4.76 13.54 -38.99
N GLU A 236 4.20 14.71 -38.66
CA GLU A 236 3.93 15.79 -39.61
C GLU A 236 5.17 16.65 -39.91
N LYS A 237 6.33 16.36 -39.33
CA LYS A 237 7.62 17.08 -39.48
C LYS A 237 8.65 16.24 -40.19
#